data_6fa86bfee180e4579648342810be0253
#
_entry.id   6fa86bfee180e4579648342810be0253
#
_cell.length_a   1.000
_cell.length_b   1.000
_cell.length_c   1.000
_cell.angle_alpha   90.00
_cell.angle_beta   90.00
_cell.angle_gamma   90.00
#
_symmetry.space_group_name_H-M   'P 1'
#
loop_
_entity.id
_entity.type
_entity.pdbx_description
1 polymer ?
#
loop_
_entity_poly.entity_id
_entity_poly.type
_entity_poly.pdbx_seq_one_letter_code
_entity_poly.pdbx_strand_id
1 'polypeptide(L)'
;MKHVYLIQMDTPRLFEVATERPIDAFNRYAGYKTKEVGHAFGESVPYQYCSSVAHFFDYCYETGVMGGQPMPPEVAQKTINLYWEFLTKGVNSTDFIVRRAAKALGKTPVKTVSAQKYLAGVNDFLRTSQMKLNDLASLIRILTKSDAFANVMSLPQTQDRRRTKAEMDNIHNNTLTFGNTPKDAHAYAPGGIPGGKVKSSHVSRNFPTEHVLTLLNSIEDPQCRCAAAMIAAGGLRHSEVWGIRRSDIDIDSRTIRIEDPNFHRNPAAEKAARKLPFKGRTLATIVMFEPFKSLFFESLADYLDVRPTTDSDYLFVSNERQTYGESMLLLRNMNSLNRNLNRALRKAQVDLGTISPATGAPYTSHSLRHFYGVWARNFVYIPGRNQMGLTLSEIKLLMGHKDIRSTEKYARLSEETVIAEIEAAERMKALWGRNPHIDQIRSAIYAELAYDLSQRIAA
;
A
#
# COMPACT_ATOMS: atom_id res chain seq x y z
N MET A 1 -5.02 7.76 23.68
CA MET A 1 -3.74 8.10 24.30
C MET A 1 -4.06 8.67 25.68
N LYS A 2 -3.18 8.54 26.63
CA LYS A 2 -3.41 8.91 28.05
C LYS A 2 -2.75 10.24 28.41
N HIS A 3 -1.52 10.45 27.95
CA HIS A 3 -0.70 11.60 28.31
C HIS A 3 -0.70 12.70 27.25
N VAL A 4 -1.05 12.34 26.01
CA VAL A 4 -1.11 13.27 24.89
C VAL A 4 -2.40 13.11 24.10
N TYR A 5 -2.83 14.18 23.44
CA TYR A 5 -3.95 14.11 22.50
C TYR A 5 -3.58 14.77 21.17
N LEU A 6 -4.00 14.14 20.09
CA LEU A 6 -3.73 14.55 18.71
C LEU A 6 -4.98 15.20 18.11
N ILE A 7 -4.88 16.46 17.72
CA ILE A 7 -5.92 17.16 16.96
C ILE A 7 -5.63 16.96 15.49
N GLN A 8 -6.60 16.39 14.78
CA GLN A 8 -6.53 16.17 13.34
C GLN A 8 -7.00 17.45 12.62
N MET A 9 -6.06 18.15 12.02
CA MET A 9 -6.25 19.34 11.18
C MET A 9 -5.47 19.12 9.89
N ASP A 10 -5.46 20.10 8.98
CA ASP A 10 -4.59 20.10 7.79
C ASP A 10 -3.13 19.82 8.14
N THR A 11 -2.67 20.41 9.25
CA THR A 11 -1.41 20.03 9.91
C THR A 11 -1.73 19.50 11.31
N PRO A 12 -1.53 18.19 11.56
CA PRO A 12 -1.81 17.60 12.87
C PRO A 12 -1.04 18.29 14.00
N ARG A 13 -1.70 18.49 15.14
CA ARG A 13 -1.07 19.09 16.35
C ARG A 13 -1.20 18.15 17.53
N LEU A 14 -0.12 18.03 18.30
CA LEU A 14 -0.06 17.23 19.53
C LEU A 14 0.07 18.12 20.74
N PHE A 15 -0.72 17.81 21.77
CA PHE A 15 -0.75 18.51 23.02
C PHE A 15 -0.55 17.53 24.18
N GLU A 16 0.04 18.00 25.25
CA GLU A 16 0.13 17.28 26.51
C GLU A 16 -1.22 17.42 27.27
N VAL A 17 -1.74 16.30 27.79
CA VAL A 17 -3.03 16.30 28.48
C VAL A 17 -2.97 17.07 29.80
N ALA A 18 -1.86 16.95 30.56
CA ALA A 18 -1.73 17.52 31.87
C ALA A 18 -1.61 19.05 31.86
N THR A 19 -1.00 19.63 30.85
CA THR A 19 -0.68 21.07 30.78
C THR A 19 -1.41 21.81 29.67
N GLU A 20 -2.08 21.05 28.77
CA GLU A 20 -2.69 21.54 27.52
C GLU A 20 -1.70 22.29 26.61
N ARG A 21 -0.39 22.15 26.87
CA ARG A 21 0.64 22.80 26.07
C ARG A 21 0.94 22.04 24.81
N PRO A 22 1.21 22.75 23.69
CA PRO A 22 1.62 22.13 22.45
C PRO A 22 3.01 21.49 22.59
N ILE A 23 3.18 20.30 21.99
CA ILE A 23 4.48 19.63 21.93
C ILE A 23 5.20 20.12 20.68
N ASP A 24 6.05 21.13 20.84
CA ASP A 24 6.70 21.86 19.75
C ASP A 24 7.52 20.97 18.82
N ALA A 25 8.24 19.98 19.37
CA ALA A 25 9.02 19.05 18.55
C ALA A 25 8.14 18.28 17.57
N PHE A 26 6.98 17.81 18.04
CA PHE A 26 5.99 17.16 17.19
C PHE A 26 5.38 18.13 16.17
N ASN A 27 4.96 19.31 16.62
CA ASN A 27 4.26 20.27 15.78
C ASN A 27 5.15 20.77 14.62
N ARG A 28 6.44 20.96 14.88
CA ARG A 28 7.45 21.27 13.84
C ARG A 28 7.63 20.12 12.86
N TYR A 29 7.68 18.88 13.34
CA TYR A 29 7.76 17.70 12.49
C TYR A 29 6.50 17.53 11.62
N ALA A 30 5.31 17.70 12.21
CA ALA A 30 4.05 17.61 11.49
C ALA A 30 3.97 18.66 10.37
N GLY A 31 4.38 19.91 10.64
CA GLY A 31 4.46 20.98 9.65
C GLY A 31 5.42 20.64 8.50
N TYR A 32 6.58 20.07 8.79
CA TYR A 32 7.50 19.58 7.77
C TYR A 32 6.86 18.48 6.90
N LYS A 33 6.25 17.49 7.54
CA LYS A 33 5.64 16.35 6.81
C LYS A 33 4.46 16.74 5.94
N THR A 34 3.63 17.67 6.36
CA THR A 34 2.48 18.13 5.57
C THR A 34 2.90 19.02 4.40
N LYS A 35 3.87 19.91 4.60
CA LYS A 35 4.30 20.86 3.57
C LYS A 35 5.25 20.25 2.53
N GLU A 36 6.25 19.48 2.95
CA GLU A 36 7.30 18.98 2.04
C GLU A 36 7.03 17.58 1.48
N VAL A 37 6.35 16.73 2.26
CA VAL A 37 6.15 15.32 1.90
C VAL A 37 4.73 15.03 1.42
N GLY A 38 3.74 15.80 1.83
CA GLY A 38 2.33 15.60 1.48
C GLY A 38 2.07 15.53 -0.02
N HIS A 39 2.77 16.33 -0.81
CA HIS A 39 2.64 16.34 -2.27
C HIS A 39 3.17 15.06 -2.95
N ALA A 40 4.16 14.38 -2.35
CA ALA A 40 4.80 13.20 -2.93
C ALA A 40 4.08 11.89 -2.59
N PHE A 41 3.41 11.78 -1.43
CA PHE A 41 2.88 10.52 -0.90
C PHE A 41 1.36 10.48 -0.67
N GLY A 42 0.66 11.59 -0.88
CA GLY A 42 -0.77 11.73 -0.55
C GLY A 42 -1.02 11.98 0.93
N GLU A 43 -2.17 12.54 1.26
CA GLU A 43 -2.54 13.07 2.60
C GLU A 43 -2.53 12.04 3.73
N SER A 44 -2.75 10.75 3.42
CA SER A 44 -2.83 9.70 4.45
C SER A 44 -1.48 9.34 5.06
N VAL A 45 -0.37 9.56 4.36
CA VAL A 45 0.97 9.16 4.82
C VAL A 45 1.50 10.10 5.91
N PRO A 46 1.45 11.43 5.75
CA PRO A 46 1.80 12.37 6.82
C PRO A 46 1.00 12.12 8.09
N TYR A 47 -0.31 11.92 7.98
CA TYR A 47 -1.15 11.61 9.13
C TYR A 47 -0.76 10.30 9.83
N GLN A 48 -0.48 9.24 9.07
CA GLN A 48 -0.04 7.95 9.63
C GLN A 48 1.28 8.08 10.40
N TYR A 49 2.22 8.86 9.87
CA TYR A 49 3.49 9.12 10.53
C TYR A 49 3.29 9.94 11.80
N CYS A 50 2.52 11.01 11.75
CA CYS A 50 2.18 11.84 12.91
C CYS A 50 1.45 11.02 13.98
N SER A 51 0.49 10.19 13.62
CA SER A 51 -0.19 9.29 14.56
C SER A 51 0.77 8.30 15.22
N SER A 52 1.72 7.74 14.47
CA SER A 52 2.73 6.83 15.01
C SER A 52 3.63 7.53 16.02
N VAL A 53 4.03 8.76 15.74
CA VAL A 53 4.84 9.60 16.64
C VAL A 53 4.05 9.99 17.88
N ALA A 54 2.77 10.33 17.76
CA ALA A 54 1.92 10.64 18.91
C ALA A 54 1.82 9.45 19.90
N HIS A 55 1.64 8.22 19.38
CA HIS A 55 1.69 7.02 20.21
C HIS A 55 3.05 6.76 20.87
N PHE A 56 4.13 7.13 20.20
CA PHE A 56 5.47 7.06 20.78
C PHE A 56 5.66 8.07 21.90
N PHE A 57 5.16 9.29 21.75
CA PHE A 57 5.17 10.28 22.83
C PHE A 57 4.37 9.79 24.05
N ASP A 58 3.19 9.22 23.84
CA ASP A 58 2.37 8.66 24.93
C ASP A 58 3.14 7.59 25.73
N TYR A 59 3.89 6.73 25.02
CA TYR A 59 4.81 5.75 25.62
C TYR A 59 5.96 6.43 26.39
N CYS A 60 6.59 7.45 25.84
CA CYS A 60 7.69 8.18 26.47
C CYS A 60 7.24 8.88 27.76
N TYR A 61 6.04 9.45 27.79
CA TYR A 61 5.46 10.02 28.99
C TYR A 61 5.16 8.96 30.05
N GLU A 62 4.53 7.84 29.67
CA GLU A 62 4.20 6.77 30.62
C GLU A 62 5.45 6.10 31.22
N THR A 63 6.53 6.03 30.47
CA THR A 63 7.79 5.43 30.94
C THR A 63 8.70 6.41 31.67
N GLY A 64 8.34 7.70 31.73
CA GLY A 64 9.14 8.76 32.39
C GLY A 64 10.33 9.24 31.58
N VAL A 65 10.44 8.86 30.31
CA VAL A 65 11.45 9.42 29.37
C VAL A 65 11.14 10.91 29.11
N MET A 66 9.87 11.27 29.19
CA MET A 66 9.38 12.65 29.05
C MET A 66 8.42 12.99 30.20
N GLY A 67 8.28 14.27 30.50
CA GLY A 67 7.30 14.78 31.49
C GLY A 67 7.63 14.53 32.95
N GLY A 68 8.83 13.98 33.26
CA GLY A 68 9.28 13.69 34.62
C GLY A 68 10.61 14.34 34.97
N GLN A 69 11.22 13.89 36.09
CA GLN A 69 12.60 14.23 36.41
C GLN A 69 13.56 13.77 35.31
N PRO A 70 14.64 14.53 35.04
CA PRO A 70 15.60 14.14 34.01
C PRO A 70 16.14 12.73 34.24
N MET A 71 15.95 11.87 33.25
CA MET A 71 16.44 10.49 33.27
C MET A 71 17.87 10.43 32.69
N PRO A 72 18.78 9.61 33.25
CA PRO A 72 20.10 9.42 32.66
C PRO A 72 20.00 9.02 31.20
N PRO A 73 20.82 9.57 30.28
CA PRO A 73 20.71 9.36 28.85
C PRO A 73 20.70 7.87 28.43
N GLU A 74 21.54 7.06 29.09
CA GLU A 74 21.63 5.61 28.81
C GLU A 74 20.33 4.86 29.17
N VAL A 75 19.70 5.24 30.31
CA VAL A 75 18.43 4.65 30.73
C VAL A 75 17.31 5.09 29.81
N ALA A 76 17.27 6.36 29.41
CA ALA A 76 16.32 6.87 28.45
C ALA A 76 16.45 6.14 27.09
N GLN A 77 17.69 5.97 26.61
CA GLN A 77 17.98 5.26 25.37
C GLN A 77 17.53 3.79 25.43
N LYS A 78 17.86 3.09 26.52
CA LYS A 78 17.41 1.70 26.72
C LYS A 78 15.87 1.63 26.70
N THR A 79 15.20 2.54 27.40
CA THR A 79 13.74 2.61 27.47
C THR A 79 13.12 2.87 26.09
N ILE A 80 13.70 3.80 25.32
CA ILE A 80 13.25 4.09 23.93
C ILE A 80 13.39 2.85 23.04
N ASN A 81 14.50 2.12 23.16
CA ASN A 81 14.73 0.91 22.37
C ASN A 81 13.72 -0.23 22.66
N LEU A 82 13.14 -0.25 23.86
CA LEU A 82 12.07 -1.18 24.22
C LEU A 82 10.72 -0.92 23.54
N TYR A 83 10.58 0.20 22.82
CA TYR A 83 9.32 0.53 22.14
C TYR A 83 8.87 -0.52 21.12
N TRP A 84 9.80 -1.20 20.44
CA TRP A 84 9.45 -2.35 19.59
C TRP A 84 8.77 -3.49 20.36
N GLU A 85 9.34 -3.81 21.51
CA GLU A 85 8.79 -4.86 22.37
C GLU A 85 7.45 -4.47 22.97
N PHE A 86 7.30 -3.19 23.34
CA PHE A 86 6.01 -2.61 23.73
C PHE A 86 4.93 -2.78 22.66
N LEU A 87 5.25 -2.52 21.39
CA LEU A 87 4.30 -2.69 20.29
C LEU A 87 3.95 -4.15 20.02
N THR A 88 4.92 -5.06 20.10
CA THR A 88 4.74 -6.45 19.63
C THR A 88 4.35 -7.43 20.72
N LYS A 89 4.81 -7.24 21.95
CA LYS A 89 4.53 -8.09 23.11
C LYS A 89 3.58 -7.46 24.12
N GLY A 90 3.66 -6.14 24.33
CA GLY A 90 2.81 -5.41 25.25
C GLY A 90 2.83 -6.00 26.67
N VAL A 91 1.67 -6.36 27.20
CA VAL A 91 1.52 -6.97 28.53
C VAL A 91 2.17 -8.36 28.67
N ASN A 92 2.48 -9.01 27.55
CA ASN A 92 3.14 -10.32 27.52
C ASN A 92 4.68 -10.22 27.45
N SER A 93 5.24 -9.00 27.57
CA SER A 93 6.68 -8.80 27.61
C SER A 93 7.31 -9.34 28.88
N THR A 94 8.56 -9.81 28.80
CA THR A 94 9.37 -10.16 29.96
C THR A 94 9.94 -8.93 30.68
N ASP A 95 10.01 -7.80 29.98
CA ASP A 95 10.48 -6.53 30.54
C ASP A 95 9.42 -5.87 31.41
N PHE A 96 9.80 -5.44 32.62
CA PHE A 96 8.88 -4.84 33.57
C PHE A 96 8.35 -3.47 33.12
N ILE A 97 9.22 -2.63 32.52
CA ILE A 97 8.86 -1.29 32.03
C ILE A 97 7.81 -1.42 30.94
N VAL A 98 8.04 -2.34 30.01
CA VAL A 98 7.13 -2.61 28.90
C VAL A 98 5.75 -3.08 29.38
N ARG A 99 5.72 -4.09 30.30
CA ARG A 99 4.46 -4.59 30.86
C ARG A 99 3.67 -3.50 31.58
N ARG A 100 4.35 -2.73 32.41
CA ARG A 100 3.73 -1.61 33.17
C ARG A 100 3.14 -0.60 32.20
N ALA A 101 3.91 -0.13 31.23
CA ALA A 101 3.46 0.85 30.24
C ALA A 101 2.30 0.32 29.38
N ALA A 102 2.37 -0.92 28.94
CA ALA A 102 1.29 -1.53 28.14
C ALA A 102 -0.02 -1.64 28.92
N LYS A 103 0.05 -2.02 30.20
CA LYS A 103 -1.12 -2.09 31.10
C LYS A 103 -1.70 -0.69 31.35
N ALA A 104 -0.85 0.29 31.65
CA ALA A 104 -1.27 1.65 31.97
C ALA A 104 -1.89 2.40 30.76
N LEU A 105 -1.41 2.10 29.54
CA LEU A 105 -1.92 2.68 28.30
C LEU A 105 -3.03 1.83 27.65
N GLY A 106 -3.41 0.70 28.23
CA GLY A 106 -4.40 -0.24 27.65
C GLY A 106 -3.99 -0.76 26.26
N LYS A 107 -2.68 -0.92 26.01
CA LYS A 107 -2.16 -1.27 24.68
C LYS A 107 -2.16 -2.77 24.45
N THR A 108 -2.91 -3.21 23.44
CA THR A 108 -2.86 -4.58 22.94
C THR A 108 -1.70 -4.76 21.96
N PRO A 109 -1.01 -5.91 21.97
CA PRO A 109 0.04 -6.21 21.01
C PRO A 109 -0.44 -6.10 19.56
N VAL A 110 0.40 -5.58 18.69
CA VAL A 110 0.11 -5.48 17.27
C VAL A 110 0.97 -6.45 16.46
N LYS A 111 0.48 -6.86 15.30
CA LYS A 111 1.25 -7.70 14.35
C LYS A 111 2.55 -7.00 13.96
N THR A 112 3.63 -7.77 13.75
CA THR A 112 4.97 -7.28 13.37
C THR A 112 4.95 -6.30 12.19
N VAL A 113 4.11 -6.55 11.18
CA VAL A 113 3.94 -5.63 10.02
C VAL A 113 3.38 -4.27 10.46
N SER A 114 2.44 -4.25 11.40
CA SER A 114 1.89 -3.00 11.94
C SER A 114 2.91 -2.28 12.82
N ALA A 115 3.63 -3.02 13.67
CA ALA A 115 4.71 -2.46 14.48
C ALA A 115 5.80 -1.78 13.63
N GLN A 116 6.17 -2.38 12.49
CA GLN A 116 7.11 -1.75 11.55
C GLN A 116 6.61 -0.43 10.98
N LYS A 117 5.30 -0.29 10.73
CA LYS A 117 4.73 0.98 10.28
C LYS A 117 4.82 2.06 11.35
N TYR A 118 4.56 1.70 12.63
CA TYR A 118 4.76 2.61 13.75
C TYR A 118 6.23 3.05 13.84
N LEU A 119 7.16 2.10 13.79
CA LEU A 119 8.58 2.41 13.83
C LEU A 119 9.06 3.25 12.66
N ALA A 120 8.51 3.05 11.46
CA ALA A 120 8.87 3.87 10.30
C ALA A 120 8.58 5.35 10.56
N GLY A 121 7.41 5.69 11.13
CA GLY A 121 7.06 7.06 11.50
C GLY A 121 7.95 7.62 12.62
N VAL A 122 8.19 6.81 13.67
CA VAL A 122 9.03 7.22 14.81
C VAL A 122 10.48 7.43 14.39
N ASN A 123 11.06 6.50 13.64
CA ASN A 123 12.44 6.61 13.17
C ASN A 123 12.62 7.77 12.19
N ASP A 124 11.61 8.08 11.39
CA ASP A 124 11.62 9.27 10.54
C ASP A 124 11.57 10.56 11.36
N PHE A 125 10.74 10.60 12.42
CA PHE A 125 10.71 11.71 13.37
C PHE A 125 12.06 11.92 14.05
N LEU A 126 12.66 10.86 14.60
CA LEU A 126 13.95 10.92 15.28
C LEU A 126 15.04 11.43 14.35
N ARG A 127 15.09 10.92 13.12
CA ARG A 127 16.05 11.35 12.09
C ARG A 127 15.88 12.83 11.72
N THR A 128 14.64 13.25 11.47
CA THR A 128 14.33 14.64 11.11
C THR A 128 14.69 15.60 12.24
N SER A 129 14.43 15.20 13.49
CA SER A 129 14.78 15.97 14.66
C SER A 129 16.30 16.10 14.83
N GLN A 130 17.05 15.01 14.62
CA GLN A 130 18.52 15.04 14.68
C GLN A 130 19.13 15.91 13.59
N MET A 131 18.62 15.83 12.36
CA MET A 131 19.09 16.71 11.27
C MET A 131 18.92 18.19 11.64
N LYS A 132 17.74 18.57 12.17
CA LYS A 132 17.46 19.96 12.57
C LYS A 132 18.32 20.43 13.75
N LEU A 133 18.62 19.53 14.70
CA LEU A 133 19.55 19.85 15.79
C LEU A 133 20.97 20.07 15.28
N ASN A 134 21.43 19.25 14.33
CA ASN A 134 22.74 19.40 13.70
C ASN A 134 22.84 20.70 12.88
N ASP A 135 21.78 21.05 12.15
CA ASP A 135 21.70 22.31 11.40
C ASP A 135 21.75 23.51 12.34
N LEU A 136 20.99 23.46 13.45
CA LEU A 136 20.99 24.50 14.46
C LEU A 136 22.38 24.62 15.16
N ALA A 137 23.00 23.51 15.53
CA ALA A 137 24.33 23.50 16.12
C ALA A 137 25.38 24.10 15.17
N SER A 138 25.30 23.75 13.87
CA SER A 138 26.17 24.30 12.84
C SER A 138 25.97 25.81 12.66
N LEU A 139 24.72 26.27 12.67
CA LEU A 139 24.40 27.69 12.58
C LEU A 139 24.93 28.46 13.80
N ILE A 140 24.72 27.95 15.03
CA ILE A 140 25.23 28.56 16.26
C ILE A 140 26.77 28.61 16.21
N ARG A 141 27.44 27.53 15.77
CA ARG A 141 28.89 27.52 15.62
C ARG A 141 29.40 28.63 14.69
N ILE A 142 28.70 28.80 13.54
CA ILE A 142 29.04 29.87 12.58
C ILE A 142 28.85 31.26 13.21
N LEU A 143 27.75 31.47 13.89
CA LEU A 143 27.39 32.78 14.46
C LEU A 143 28.22 33.14 15.68
N THR A 144 28.51 32.18 16.58
CA THR A 144 29.18 32.41 17.85
C THR A 144 30.67 32.10 17.81
N LYS A 145 31.17 31.46 16.75
CA LYS A 145 32.53 30.91 16.62
C LYS A 145 32.92 30.01 17.80
N SER A 146 31.96 29.39 18.46
CA SER A 146 32.14 28.56 19.65
C SER A 146 31.69 27.13 19.36
N ASP A 147 32.47 26.16 19.82
CA ASP A 147 32.13 24.72 19.74
C ASP A 147 31.30 24.25 20.98
N ALA A 148 30.89 25.15 21.84
CA ALA A 148 30.16 24.84 23.08
C ALA A 148 28.89 24.00 22.87
N PHE A 149 28.29 24.04 21.67
CA PHE A 149 27.11 23.27 21.27
C PHE A 149 27.41 22.07 20.39
N ALA A 150 28.69 21.77 20.12
CA ALA A 150 29.07 20.60 19.30
C ALA A 150 28.67 19.26 19.95
N ASN A 151 28.45 19.25 21.25
CA ASN A 151 28.01 18.10 22.06
C ASN A 151 26.55 18.14 22.46
N VAL A 152 25.70 18.91 21.78
CA VAL A 152 24.26 18.82 22.01
C VAL A 152 23.80 17.42 21.67
N MET A 153 23.45 16.70 22.73
CA MET A 153 23.07 15.29 22.83
C MET A 153 22.69 14.67 21.50
N SER A 154 23.53 13.75 21.01
CA SER A 154 23.11 12.84 19.96
C SER A 154 21.95 12.00 20.47
N LEU A 155 20.76 12.22 19.91
CA LEU A 155 19.70 11.23 19.98
C LEU A 155 20.25 9.91 19.45
N PRO A 156 19.64 8.77 19.79
CA PRO A 156 20.22 7.43 19.81
C PRO A 156 21.37 7.20 18.83
N GLN A 157 22.44 6.59 19.35
CA GLN A 157 23.74 6.43 18.71
C GLN A 157 23.63 6.24 17.20
N THR A 158 24.32 7.10 16.47
CA THR A 158 24.50 6.98 15.03
C THR A 158 25.14 5.64 14.70
N GLN A 159 24.42 4.75 14.04
CA GLN A 159 24.99 3.54 13.49
C GLN A 159 25.56 3.85 12.11
N ASP A 160 26.83 3.51 11.92
CA ASP A 160 27.46 3.53 10.61
C ASP A 160 26.79 2.48 9.72
N ARG A 161 26.18 2.90 8.61
CA ARG A 161 25.55 2.03 7.65
C ARG A 161 25.84 2.50 6.21
N ARG A 162 25.86 1.57 5.30
CA ARG A 162 25.91 1.91 3.87
C ARG A 162 24.63 2.65 3.46
N ARG A 163 24.79 3.67 2.66
CA ARG A 163 23.66 4.41 2.07
C ARG A 163 22.83 3.49 1.19
N THR A 164 21.52 3.63 1.29
CA THR A 164 20.61 2.94 0.37
C THR A 164 20.72 3.56 -1.02
N LYS A 165 20.32 2.81 -2.07
CA LYS A 165 20.26 3.31 -3.43
C LYS A 165 19.40 4.58 -3.53
N ALA A 166 18.26 4.62 -2.85
CA ALA A 166 17.37 5.78 -2.84
C ALA A 166 18.01 7.03 -2.21
N GLU A 167 18.82 6.87 -1.17
CA GLU A 167 19.59 7.97 -0.57
C GLU A 167 20.70 8.46 -1.50
N MET A 168 21.35 7.54 -2.23
CA MET A 168 22.35 7.88 -3.24
C MET A 168 21.70 8.63 -4.41
N ASP A 169 20.57 8.13 -4.92
CA ASP A 169 19.83 8.77 -6.01
C ASP A 169 19.35 10.18 -5.59
N ASN A 170 18.94 10.35 -4.33
CA ASN A 170 18.52 11.65 -3.80
C ASN A 170 19.70 12.64 -3.69
N ILE A 171 20.89 12.15 -3.28
CA ILE A 171 22.11 12.96 -3.26
C ILE A 171 22.49 13.38 -4.69
N HIS A 172 22.46 12.47 -5.65
CA HIS A 172 22.79 12.77 -7.05
C HIS A 172 21.81 13.76 -7.69
N ASN A 173 20.52 13.69 -7.33
CA ASN A 173 19.49 14.55 -7.93
C ASN A 173 19.39 15.93 -7.26
N ASN A 174 19.81 16.07 -6.01
CA ASN A 174 19.60 17.30 -5.20
C ASN A 174 20.88 18.01 -4.78
N THR A 175 22.06 17.48 -5.12
CA THR A 175 23.33 18.10 -4.74
C THR A 175 24.19 18.30 -5.98
N LEU A 176 24.72 19.51 -6.17
CA LEU A 176 25.79 19.80 -7.12
C LEU A 176 27.08 19.11 -6.59
N THR A 177 27.17 17.81 -6.79
CA THR A 177 28.40 17.05 -6.43
C THR A 177 29.37 17.15 -7.59
N PHE A 178 30.33 18.06 -7.48
CA PHE A 178 31.54 18.02 -8.27
C PHE A 178 32.44 16.91 -7.71
N GLY A 179 32.41 15.74 -8.32
CA GLY A 179 33.30 14.66 -7.97
C GLY A 179 32.63 13.33 -7.59
N ASN A 180 33.39 12.26 -7.73
CA ASN A 180 32.97 10.91 -7.41
C ASN A 180 32.47 10.79 -5.98
N THR A 181 31.17 10.66 -5.81
CA THR A 181 30.62 10.24 -4.53
C THR A 181 31.02 8.77 -4.35
N PRO A 182 31.82 8.42 -3.34
CA PRO A 182 32.26 7.03 -3.16
C PRO A 182 31.03 6.13 -3.04
N LYS A 183 30.96 5.06 -3.85
CA LYS A 183 29.88 4.05 -3.78
C LYS A 183 29.76 3.44 -2.38
N ASP A 184 30.80 3.51 -1.59
CA ASP A 184 30.92 2.99 -0.23
C ASP A 184 30.89 4.07 0.85
N ALA A 185 30.40 5.27 0.55
CA ALA A 185 30.28 6.31 1.56
C ALA A 185 29.31 5.89 2.66
N HIS A 186 29.83 5.74 3.86
CA HIS A 186 29.06 5.49 5.05
C HIS A 186 28.23 6.74 5.40
N ALA A 187 26.95 6.53 5.68
CA ALA A 187 26.11 7.58 6.22
C ALA A 187 26.02 7.40 7.73
N TYR A 188 26.38 8.45 8.47
CA TYR A 188 25.92 8.55 9.85
C TYR A 188 24.39 8.68 9.81
N ALA A 189 23.70 7.58 10.03
CA ALA A 189 22.27 7.61 10.27
C ALA A 189 22.06 7.63 11.76
N PRO A 190 21.17 8.51 12.29
CA PRO A 190 20.71 8.34 13.65
C PRO A 190 20.20 6.92 13.79
N GLY A 191 20.74 6.16 14.74
CA GLY A 191 20.30 4.82 15.05
C GLY A 191 18.81 4.90 15.39
N GLY A 192 17.97 4.36 14.53
CA GLY A 192 16.56 4.25 14.82
C GLY A 192 16.31 3.14 15.85
N ILE A 193 15.13 3.13 16.42
CA ILE A 193 14.68 2.04 17.28
C ILE A 193 14.74 0.74 16.45
N PRO A 194 15.47 -0.28 16.91
CA PRO A 194 15.60 -1.53 16.18
C PRO A 194 14.26 -2.27 16.11
N GLY A 195 13.93 -2.80 14.95
CA GLY A 195 12.71 -3.58 14.73
C GLY A 195 13.02 -4.99 14.26
N GLY A 196 12.10 -5.93 14.49
CA GLY A 196 12.21 -7.30 14.01
C GLY A 196 12.03 -7.40 12.50
N LYS A 197 12.65 -8.42 11.89
CA LYS A 197 12.44 -8.73 10.47
C LYS A 197 11.04 -9.33 10.27
N VAL A 198 10.31 -8.82 9.28
CA VAL A 198 9.08 -9.47 8.80
C VAL A 198 9.49 -10.60 7.86
N LYS A 199 9.11 -11.82 8.17
CA LYS A 199 9.18 -12.91 7.20
C LYS A 199 8.22 -12.59 6.06
N SER A 200 8.69 -12.51 4.82
CA SER A 200 7.80 -12.44 3.67
C SER A 200 7.04 -13.77 3.60
N SER A 201 5.72 -13.73 3.71
CA SER A 201 4.93 -14.95 3.46
C SER A 201 4.93 -15.20 1.95
N HIS A 202 5.34 -16.40 1.53
CA HIS A 202 5.21 -16.86 0.15
C HIS A 202 3.77 -17.23 -0.20
N VAL A 203 2.85 -17.08 0.72
CA VAL A 203 1.44 -17.43 0.54
C VAL A 203 0.77 -16.47 -0.45
N SER A 204 0.05 -17.03 -1.41
CA SER A 204 -0.70 -16.27 -2.41
C SER A 204 -1.77 -15.39 -1.78
N ARG A 205 -1.94 -14.18 -2.33
CA ARG A 205 -2.93 -13.18 -1.89
C ARG A 205 -4.00 -12.92 -2.94
N ASN A 206 -3.87 -13.55 -4.11
CA ASN A 206 -4.88 -13.44 -5.15
C ASN A 206 -6.15 -14.19 -4.73
N PHE A 207 -7.28 -13.74 -5.22
CA PHE A 207 -8.50 -14.52 -5.16
C PHE A 207 -8.32 -15.78 -6.02
N PRO A 208 -8.83 -16.96 -5.60
CA PRO A 208 -8.75 -18.19 -6.39
C PRO A 208 -9.36 -18.01 -7.78
N THR A 209 -8.61 -18.37 -8.81
CA THR A 209 -8.95 -18.09 -10.21
C THR A 209 -10.27 -18.73 -10.61
N GLU A 210 -10.50 -19.95 -10.17
CA GLU A 210 -11.67 -20.79 -10.43
C GLU A 210 -12.99 -20.22 -9.87
N HIS A 211 -12.90 -19.40 -8.83
CA HIS A 211 -14.08 -18.84 -8.14
C HIS A 211 -14.40 -17.38 -8.50
N VAL A 212 -13.58 -16.71 -9.33
CA VAL A 212 -13.76 -15.27 -9.60
C VAL A 212 -15.07 -14.97 -10.30
N LEU A 213 -15.42 -15.75 -11.33
CA LEU A 213 -16.68 -15.55 -12.06
C LEU A 213 -17.89 -15.76 -11.15
N THR A 214 -17.89 -16.85 -10.39
CA THR A 214 -18.96 -17.14 -9.42
C THR A 214 -19.06 -16.06 -8.37
N LEU A 215 -17.93 -15.59 -7.83
CA LEU A 215 -17.92 -14.48 -6.85
C LEU A 215 -18.58 -13.24 -7.43
N LEU A 216 -18.18 -12.80 -8.62
CA LEU A 216 -18.67 -11.57 -9.22
C LEU A 216 -20.17 -11.64 -9.51
N ASN A 217 -20.65 -12.79 -9.97
CA ASN A 217 -22.08 -13.05 -10.21
C ASN A 217 -22.91 -13.12 -8.91
N SER A 218 -22.31 -13.51 -7.79
CA SER A 218 -22.98 -13.58 -6.48
C SER A 218 -23.09 -12.22 -5.76
N ILE A 219 -22.51 -11.15 -6.30
CA ILE A 219 -22.65 -9.81 -5.70
C ILE A 219 -24.01 -9.23 -6.09
N GLU A 220 -24.91 -9.10 -5.15
CA GLU A 220 -26.27 -8.62 -5.37
C GLU A 220 -26.36 -7.13 -5.73
N ASP A 221 -25.53 -6.28 -5.10
CA ASP A 221 -25.53 -4.84 -5.35
C ASP A 221 -24.85 -4.52 -6.69
N PRO A 222 -25.61 -4.00 -7.72
CA PRO A 222 -25.06 -3.74 -9.03
C PRO A 222 -23.88 -2.75 -9.03
N GLN A 223 -23.89 -1.75 -8.14
CA GLN A 223 -22.78 -0.80 -8.01
C GLN A 223 -21.50 -1.50 -7.53
N CYS A 224 -21.61 -2.34 -6.49
CA CYS A 224 -20.48 -3.09 -5.97
C CYS A 224 -20.01 -4.17 -6.95
N ARG A 225 -20.94 -4.83 -7.68
CA ARG A 225 -20.62 -5.81 -8.72
C ARG A 225 -19.83 -5.18 -9.85
N CYS A 226 -20.30 -4.06 -10.39
CA CYS A 226 -19.60 -3.30 -11.42
C CYS A 226 -18.19 -2.86 -10.94
N ALA A 227 -18.07 -2.34 -9.74
CA ALA A 227 -16.77 -1.94 -9.17
C ALA A 227 -15.82 -3.13 -9.00
N ALA A 228 -16.31 -4.28 -8.51
CA ALA A 228 -15.51 -5.51 -8.34
C ALA A 228 -15.07 -6.10 -9.68
N ALA A 229 -15.99 -6.17 -10.65
CA ALA A 229 -15.72 -6.66 -12.01
C ALA A 229 -14.64 -5.79 -12.70
N MET A 230 -14.72 -4.47 -12.54
CA MET A 230 -13.72 -3.54 -13.05
C MET A 230 -12.33 -3.78 -12.45
N ILE A 231 -12.24 -4.08 -11.15
CA ILE A 231 -10.96 -4.41 -10.50
C ILE A 231 -10.42 -5.73 -11.05
N ALA A 232 -11.26 -6.75 -11.18
CA ALA A 232 -10.86 -8.07 -11.66
C ALA A 232 -10.43 -8.03 -13.14
N ALA A 233 -11.19 -7.34 -13.99
CA ALA A 233 -10.94 -7.26 -15.42
C ALA A 233 -9.75 -6.38 -15.81
N GLY A 234 -9.56 -5.24 -15.10
CA GLY A 234 -8.57 -4.21 -15.47
C GLY A 234 -7.46 -3.99 -14.46
N GLY A 235 -7.45 -4.72 -13.35
CA GLY A 235 -6.42 -4.63 -12.32
C GLY A 235 -6.32 -3.25 -11.66
N LEU A 236 -7.43 -2.52 -11.55
CA LEU A 236 -7.46 -1.16 -11.05
C LEU A 236 -7.25 -1.07 -9.53
N ARG A 237 -6.76 0.10 -9.07
CA ARG A 237 -6.78 0.44 -7.65
C ARG A 237 -8.16 0.98 -7.26
N HIS A 238 -8.53 0.85 -5.99
CA HIS A 238 -9.80 1.40 -5.49
C HIS A 238 -10.00 2.87 -5.85
N SER A 239 -8.96 3.70 -5.69
CA SER A 239 -9.04 5.11 -6.02
C SER A 239 -9.25 5.38 -7.50
N GLU A 240 -8.75 4.50 -8.36
CA GLU A 240 -8.96 4.57 -9.81
C GLU A 240 -10.40 4.21 -10.16
N VAL A 241 -10.95 3.15 -9.54
CA VAL A 241 -12.34 2.72 -9.75
C VAL A 241 -13.34 3.81 -9.34
N TRP A 242 -13.25 4.30 -8.11
CA TRP A 242 -14.19 5.30 -7.63
C TRP A 242 -14.02 6.68 -8.29
N GLY A 243 -12.89 6.92 -8.94
CA GLY A 243 -12.60 8.15 -9.68
C GLY A 243 -13.01 8.12 -11.15
N ILE A 244 -13.48 6.99 -11.68
CA ILE A 244 -13.89 6.86 -13.07
C ILE A 244 -15.11 7.70 -13.38
N ARG A 245 -15.10 8.31 -14.57
CA ARG A 245 -16.20 9.07 -15.15
C ARG A 245 -16.90 8.25 -16.22
N ARG A 246 -18.13 8.64 -16.55
CA ARG A 246 -18.85 8.07 -17.69
C ARG A 246 -18.13 8.37 -19.01
N SER A 247 -17.61 9.58 -19.14
CA SER A 247 -16.80 10.02 -20.29
C SER A 247 -15.48 9.27 -20.47
N ASP A 248 -14.98 8.60 -19.43
CA ASP A 248 -13.77 7.75 -19.50
C ASP A 248 -14.06 6.38 -20.13
N ILE A 249 -15.33 6.01 -20.34
CA ILE A 249 -15.77 4.71 -20.82
C ILE A 249 -16.38 4.85 -22.20
N ASP A 250 -15.77 4.22 -23.16
CA ASP A 250 -16.35 4.04 -24.50
C ASP A 250 -17.00 2.64 -24.54
N ILE A 251 -18.34 2.64 -24.58
CA ILE A 251 -19.14 1.41 -24.56
C ILE A 251 -19.04 0.70 -25.90
N ASP A 252 -19.01 1.41 -27.00
CA ASP A 252 -19.00 0.85 -28.35
C ASP A 252 -17.69 0.14 -28.64
N SER A 253 -16.55 0.77 -28.34
CA SER A 253 -15.24 0.15 -28.48
C SER A 253 -14.86 -0.73 -27.29
N ARG A 254 -15.66 -0.75 -26.23
CA ARG A 254 -15.41 -1.46 -24.96
C ARG A 254 -14.02 -1.14 -24.39
N THR A 255 -13.71 0.14 -24.31
CA THR A 255 -12.44 0.65 -23.79
C THR A 255 -12.65 1.61 -22.62
N ILE A 256 -11.67 1.66 -21.72
CA ILE A 256 -11.64 2.59 -20.59
C ILE A 256 -10.31 3.33 -20.59
N ARG A 257 -10.38 4.63 -20.35
CA ARG A 257 -9.22 5.48 -20.09
C ARG A 257 -9.30 6.02 -18.66
N ILE A 258 -8.18 6.08 -17.98
CA ILE A 258 -8.09 6.68 -16.64
C ILE A 258 -7.13 7.85 -16.69
N GLU A 259 -7.63 9.00 -16.32
CA GLU A 259 -6.86 10.21 -16.16
C GLU A 259 -6.75 10.61 -14.68
N ASP A 260 -5.80 11.49 -14.36
CA ASP A 260 -5.69 12.00 -12.99
C ASP A 260 -6.88 12.95 -12.73
N PRO A 261 -7.75 12.62 -11.78
CA PRO A 261 -8.94 13.44 -11.49
C PRO A 261 -8.60 14.84 -10.99
N ASN A 262 -7.35 15.10 -10.59
CA ASN A 262 -6.91 16.41 -10.16
C ASN A 262 -6.53 17.36 -11.32
N PHE A 263 -6.37 16.86 -12.55
CA PHE A 263 -6.14 17.70 -13.73
C PHE A 263 -7.42 18.26 -14.34
N HIS A 264 -8.56 17.72 -13.97
CA HIS A 264 -9.82 18.22 -14.48
C HIS A 264 -10.39 19.26 -13.51
N ARG A 265 -10.76 20.42 -14.03
CA ARG A 265 -11.55 21.39 -13.28
C ARG A 265 -12.88 20.75 -12.90
N ASN A 266 -13.00 20.40 -11.65
CA ASN A 266 -14.23 19.87 -11.08
C ASN A 266 -14.71 20.86 -10.01
N PRO A 267 -15.75 21.66 -10.30
CA PRO A 267 -16.23 22.67 -9.35
C PRO A 267 -16.59 22.10 -7.97
N ALA A 268 -17.04 20.85 -7.92
CA ALA A 268 -17.37 20.19 -6.66
C ALA A 268 -16.12 19.78 -5.87
N ALA A 269 -15.06 19.32 -6.55
CA ALA A 269 -13.78 19.01 -5.92
C ALA A 269 -13.03 20.29 -5.50
N GLU A 270 -13.10 21.34 -6.32
CA GLU A 270 -12.57 22.67 -5.99
C GLU A 270 -13.29 23.26 -4.76
N LYS A 271 -14.63 23.13 -4.69
CA LYS A 271 -15.42 23.57 -3.55
C LYS A 271 -15.09 22.79 -2.27
N ALA A 272 -14.73 21.52 -2.39
CA ALA A 272 -14.31 20.69 -1.27
C ALA A 272 -12.85 20.93 -0.85
N ALA A 273 -12.07 21.71 -1.60
CA ALA A 273 -10.62 21.95 -1.40
C ALA A 273 -9.80 20.65 -1.15
N ARG A 274 -10.27 19.54 -1.72
CA ARG A 274 -9.75 18.21 -1.42
C ARG A 274 -9.04 17.63 -2.63
N LYS A 275 -7.78 17.26 -2.43
CA LYS A 275 -7.02 16.50 -3.43
C LYS A 275 -7.58 15.08 -3.53
N LEU A 276 -8.00 14.68 -4.75
CA LEU A 276 -8.50 13.34 -5.00
C LEU A 276 -7.34 12.34 -5.03
N PRO A 277 -7.53 11.14 -4.43
CA PRO A 277 -6.45 10.16 -4.32
C PRO A 277 -6.13 9.53 -5.67
N PHE A 278 -4.99 9.86 -6.24
CA PHE A 278 -4.43 9.27 -7.46
C PHE A 278 -2.94 9.01 -7.30
N LYS A 279 -2.48 7.81 -7.65
CA LYS A 279 -1.06 7.41 -7.51
C LYS A 279 -0.27 7.50 -8.81
N GLY A 280 -0.91 7.94 -9.88
CA GLY A 280 -0.35 7.96 -11.22
C GLY A 280 -0.36 6.58 -11.90
N ARG A 281 -0.53 6.61 -13.23
CA ARG A 281 -0.36 5.48 -14.15
C ARG A 281 0.47 5.97 -15.33
N THR A 282 1.30 5.08 -15.88
CA THR A 282 2.05 5.36 -17.10
C THR A 282 1.16 5.17 -18.33
N LEU A 283 0.29 4.15 -18.28
CA LEU A 283 -0.67 3.83 -19.33
C LEU A 283 -2.07 4.27 -18.90
N ALA A 284 -2.66 5.21 -19.62
CA ALA A 284 -4.02 5.69 -19.35
C ALA A 284 -5.08 4.65 -19.74
N THR A 285 -4.89 3.97 -20.87
CA THR A 285 -5.81 2.92 -21.34
C THR A 285 -5.74 1.67 -20.48
N ILE A 286 -6.89 1.18 -20.07
CA ILE A 286 -7.03 -0.05 -19.30
C ILE A 286 -7.15 -1.24 -20.22
N VAL A 287 -6.21 -2.16 -20.11
CA VAL A 287 -6.27 -3.44 -20.83
C VAL A 287 -7.05 -4.43 -19.97
N MET A 288 -8.14 -4.94 -20.51
CA MET A 288 -8.99 -5.94 -19.88
C MET A 288 -8.89 -7.27 -20.64
N PHE A 289 -8.96 -8.37 -19.92
CA PHE A 289 -8.89 -9.73 -20.48
C PHE A 289 -10.24 -10.42 -20.40
N GLU A 290 -10.56 -11.20 -21.44
CA GLU A 290 -11.71 -12.10 -21.40
C GLU A 290 -11.46 -13.26 -20.44
N PRO A 291 -12.51 -13.82 -19.80
CA PRO A 291 -13.95 -13.46 -19.94
C PRO A 291 -14.36 -12.25 -19.06
N PHE A 292 -13.46 -11.73 -18.24
CA PHE A 292 -13.75 -10.68 -17.25
C PHE A 292 -14.07 -9.32 -17.88
N LYS A 293 -13.57 -9.06 -19.09
CA LYS A 293 -13.94 -7.88 -19.86
C LYS A 293 -15.43 -7.88 -20.18
N SER A 294 -15.94 -8.98 -20.72
CA SER A 294 -17.36 -9.14 -21.03
C SER A 294 -18.23 -9.02 -19.80
N LEU A 295 -17.88 -9.72 -18.71
CA LEU A 295 -18.59 -9.64 -17.43
C LEU A 295 -18.62 -8.22 -16.84
N PHE A 296 -17.52 -7.46 -17.00
CA PHE A 296 -17.52 -6.07 -16.56
C PHE A 296 -18.53 -5.23 -17.34
N PHE A 297 -18.57 -5.33 -18.68
CA PHE A 297 -19.51 -4.53 -19.48
C PHE A 297 -20.96 -4.95 -19.25
N GLU A 298 -21.25 -6.22 -18.99
CA GLU A 298 -22.56 -6.70 -18.52
C GLU A 298 -22.92 -6.08 -17.16
N SER A 299 -22.02 -6.16 -16.19
CA SER A 299 -22.24 -5.55 -14.88
C SER A 299 -22.36 -4.03 -14.94
N LEU A 300 -21.71 -3.38 -15.89
CA LEU A 300 -21.84 -1.94 -16.14
C LEU A 300 -23.24 -1.62 -16.66
N ALA A 301 -23.77 -2.39 -17.62
CA ALA A 301 -25.11 -2.22 -18.15
C ALA A 301 -26.15 -2.36 -17.02
N ASP A 302 -26.08 -3.44 -16.23
CA ASP A 302 -26.96 -3.67 -15.07
C ASP A 302 -26.89 -2.51 -14.05
N TYR A 303 -25.70 -1.93 -13.84
CA TYR A 303 -25.57 -0.78 -12.94
C TYR A 303 -26.15 0.48 -13.55
N LEU A 304 -25.95 0.74 -14.84
CA LEU A 304 -26.47 1.93 -15.52
C LEU A 304 -28.01 1.95 -15.54
N ASP A 305 -28.66 0.79 -15.61
CA ASP A 305 -30.12 0.67 -15.53
C ASP A 305 -30.70 1.13 -14.18
N VAL A 306 -29.95 0.95 -13.10
CA VAL A 306 -30.39 1.34 -11.73
C VAL A 306 -29.68 2.60 -11.22
N ARG A 307 -28.75 3.16 -11.99
CA ARG A 307 -27.99 4.33 -11.58
C ARG A 307 -28.89 5.57 -11.53
N PRO A 308 -28.83 6.39 -10.45
CA PRO A 308 -29.52 7.65 -10.39
C PRO A 308 -29.29 8.54 -11.62
N THR A 309 -30.36 9.13 -12.15
CA THR A 309 -30.26 10.19 -13.15
C THR A 309 -29.64 11.43 -12.50
N THR A 310 -28.54 11.93 -13.06
CA THR A 310 -27.76 13.03 -12.47
C THR A 310 -26.85 13.65 -13.51
N ASP A 311 -26.51 14.93 -13.32
CA ASP A 311 -25.52 15.66 -14.13
C ASP A 311 -24.07 15.29 -13.75
N SER A 312 -23.87 14.48 -12.72
CA SER A 312 -22.53 14.02 -12.32
C SER A 312 -21.93 13.14 -13.39
N ASP A 313 -20.77 13.50 -13.90
CA ASP A 313 -19.99 12.68 -14.84
C ASP A 313 -19.31 11.49 -14.16
N TYR A 314 -19.19 11.46 -12.82
CA TYR A 314 -18.65 10.29 -12.13
C TYR A 314 -19.54 9.07 -12.34
N LEU A 315 -18.93 7.92 -12.63
CA LEU A 315 -19.67 6.67 -12.85
C LEU A 315 -20.47 6.30 -11.61
N PHE A 316 -19.83 6.27 -10.44
CA PHE A 316 -20.42 5.81 -9.18
C PHE A 316 -21.01 6.97 -8.38
N VAL A 317 -22.31 6.94 -8.21
CA VAL A 317 -23.10 7.98 -7.52
C VAL A 317 -23.94 7.40 -6.38
N SER A 318 -24.36 8.24 -5.45
CA SER A 318 -25.12 7.83 -4.28
C SER A 318 -26.60 7.59 -4.60
N ASN A 319 -27.14 6.50 -4.07
CA ASN A 319 -28.58 6.17 -4.08
C ASN A 319 -29.29 6.63 -2.78
N GLU A 320 -28.54 7.23 -1.83
CA GLU A 320 -29.13 7.69 -0.57
C GLU A 320 -29.96 8.95 -0.79
N ARG A 321 -31.14 9.01 -0.16
CA ARG A 321 -32.13 10.10 -0.37
C ARG A 321 -31.54 11.52 -0.23
N GLN A 322 -30.63 11.73 0.73
CA GLN A 322 -30.06 13.04 1.02
C GLN A 322 -28.94 13.44 0.06
N THR A 323 -28.31 12.49 -0.59
CA THR A 323 -27.14 12.67 -1.48
C THR A 323 -27.37 12.01 -2.84
N TYR A 324 -28.64 11.86 -3.22
CA TYR A 324 -29.03 11.18 -4.45
C TYR A 324 -28.37 11.80 -5.68
N GLY A 325 -27.69 10.97 -6.45
CA GLY A 325 -27.00 11.39 -7.67
C GLY A 325 -25.64 12.08 -7.47
N GLU A 326 -25.23 12.35 -6.23
CA GLU A 326 -23.91 12.92 -5.97
C GLU A 326 -22.78 11.87 -6.04
N SER A 327 -21.59 12.30 -6.44
CA SER A 327 -20.43 11.40 -6.58
C SER A 327 -20.04 10.75 -5.25
N MET A 328 -19.98 9.42 -5.23
CA MET A 328 -19.50 8.64 -4.09
C MET A 328 -18.08 9.02 -3.65
N LEU A 329 -17.22 9.36 -4.60
CA LEU A 329 -15.84 9.77 -4.31
C LEU A 329 -15.78 11.11 -3.56
N LEU A 330 -16.68 12.04 -3.88
CA LEU A 330 -16.73 13.37 -3.25
C LEU A 330 -17.42 13.33 -1.89
N LEU A 331 -18.43 12.48 -1.74
CA LEU A 331 -19.21 12.33 -0.49
C LEU A 331 -18.46 11.57 0.61
N ARG A 332 -17.69 10.57 0.24
CA ARG A 332 -17.13 9.59 1.19
C ARG A 332 -15.62 9.51 1.10
N ASN A 333 -14.98 9.22 2.23
CA ASN A 333 -13.56 8.90 2.22
C ASN A 333 -13.31 7.49 1.64
N MET A 334 -12.11 7.26 1.11
CA MET A 334 -11.72 5.98 0.49
C MET A 334 -11.88 4.77 1.41
N ASN A 335 -11.68 4.94 2.71
CA ASN A 335 -11.83 3.84 3.66
C ASN A 335 -13.29 3.38 3.79
N SER A 336 -14.24 4.30 3.72
CA SER A 336 -15.67 3.98 3.73
C SER A 336 -16.11 3.28 2.44
N LEU A 337 -15.67 3.78 1.29
CA LEU A 337 -15.93 3.16 -0.01
C LEU A 337 -15.38 1.73 -0.06
N ASN A 338 -14.13 1.54 0.39
CA ASN A 338 -13.50 0.23 0.44
C ASN A 338 -14.19 -0.72 1.43
N ARG A 339 -14.69 -0.21 2.56
CA ARG A 339 -15.46 -1.03 3.51
C ARG A 339 -16.76 -1.52 2.91
N ASN A 340 -17.48 -0.68 2.17
CA ASN A 340 -18.73 -1.05 1.52
C ASN A 340 -18.50 -2.14 0.47
N LEU A 341 -17.56 -1.94 -0.44
CA LEU A 341 -17.18 -2.94 -1.44
C LEU A 341 -16.73 -4.27 -0.80
N ASN A 342 -15.87 -4.21 0.20
CA ASN A 342 -15.41 -5.41 0.90
C ASN A 342 -16.52 -6.10 1.71
N ARG A 343 -17.57 -5.37 2.13
CA ARG A 343 -18.75 -5.96 2.78
C ARG A 343 -19.56 -6.77 1.77
N ALA A 344 -19.79 -6.23 0.57
CA ALA A 344 -20.47 -6.93 -0.51
C ALA A 344 -19.71 -8.19 -0.93
N LEU A 345 -18.38 -8.07 -1.13
CA LEU A 345 -17.52 -9.22 -1.43
C LEU A 345 -17.55 -10.29 -0.33
N ARG A 346 -17.56 -9.90 0.95
CA ARG A 346 -17.65 -10.85 2.06
C ARG A 346 -18.96 -11.63 2.04
N LYS A 347 -20.09 -10.95 1.78
CA LYS A 347 -21.40 -11.61 1.67
C LYS A 347 -21.37 -12.66 0.55
N ALA A 348 -20.88 -12.29 -0.63
CA ALA A 348 -20.77 -13.19 -1.78
C ALA A 348 -19.78 -14.36 -1.56
N GLN A 349 -18.80 -14.22 -0.66
CA GLN A 349 -17.84 -15.29 -0.35
C GLN A 349 -18.35 -16.33 0.66
N VAL A 350 -19.39 -16.03 1.43
CA VAL A 350 -19.93 -16.95 2.44
C VAL A 350 -20.33 -18.27 1.78
N ASP A 351 -21.05 -18.20 0.69
CA ASP A 351 -21.54 -19.38 -0.02
C ASP A 351 -20.43 -20.15 -0.74
N LEU A 352 -19.33 -19.48 -1.05
CA LEU A 352 -18.15 -20.09 -1.68
C LEU A 352 -17.16 -20.71 -0.67
N GLY A 353 -17.32 -20.48 0.63
CA GLY A 353 -16.42 -20.96 1.67
C GLY A 353 -14.97 -20.51 1.52
N THR A 354 -14.71 -19.41 0.76
CA THR A 354 -13.36 -19.00 0.41
C THR A 354 -12.70 -18.15 1.50
N ILE A 355 -11.55 -18.60 2.00
CA ILE A 355 -10.74 -17.89 3.00
C ILE A 355 -9.31 -17.78 2.49
N SER A 356 -8.72 -16.60 2.63
CA SER A 356 -7.34 -16.36 2.25
C SER A 356 -6.37 -17.09 3.19
N PRO A 357 -5.54 -18.02 2.68
CA PRO A 357 -4.52 -18.69 3.50
C PRO A 357 -3.49 -17.71 4.06
N ALA A 358 -3.29 -16.55 3.38
CA ALA A 358 -2.34 -15.54 3.84
C ALA A 358 -2.80 -14.77 5.07
N THR A 359 -4.12 -14.67 5.30
CA THR A 359 -4.68 -13.81 6.34
C THR A 359 -5.59 -14.54 7.32
N GLY A 360 -6.09 -15.74 6.96
CA GLY A 360 -7.13 -16.46 7.70
C GLY A 360 -8.49 -15.76 7.68
N ALA A 361 -8.70 -14.81 6.74
CA ALA A 361 -9.91 -14.00 6.64
C ALA A 361 -10.43 -13.99 5.19
N PRO A 362 -11.69 -13.59 4.95
CA PRO A 362 -12.22 -13.43 3.60
C PRO A 362 -11.34 -12.54 2.73
N TYR A 363 -11.28 -12.85 1.45
CA TYR A 363 -10.57 -12.04 0.47
C TYR A 363 -11.19 -10.64 0.34
N THR A 364 -10.40 -9.70 -0.12
CA THR A 364 -10.81 -8.30 -0.31
C THR A 364 -10.74 -7.91 -1.78
N SER A 365 -11.30 -6.77 -2.12
CA SER A 365 -11.17 -6.18 -3.46
C SER A 365 -9.71 -6.03 -3.92
N HIS A 366 -8.76 -5.89 -2.99
CA HIS A 366 -7.33 -5.90 -3.34
C HIS A 366 -6.85 -7.26 -3.87
N SER A 367 -7.47 -8.34 -3.41
CA SER A 367 -7.18 -9.70 -3.90
C SER A 367 -7.64 -9.92 -5.35
N LEU A 368 -8.68 -9.21 -5.80
CA LEU A 368 -9.08 -9.18 -7.22
C LEU A 368 -8.04 -8.49 -8.10
N ARG A 369 -7.39 -7.44 -7.60
CA ARG A 369 -6.26 -6.83 -8.30
C ARG A 369 -5.04 -7.76 -8.33
N HIS A 370 -4.79 -8.54 -7.27
CA HIS A 370 -3.78 -9.61 -7.30
C HIS A 370 -4.14 -10.68 -8.34
N PHE A 371 -5.41 -11.08 -8.38
CA PHE A 371 -5.94 -12.01 -9.39
C PHE A 371 -5.63 -11.52 -10.81
N TYR A 372 -5.91 -10.26 -11.15
CA TYR A 372 -5.58 -9.71 -12.49
C TYR A 372 -4.10 -9.92 -12.84
N GLY A 373 -3.18 -9.66 -11.90
CA GLY A 373 -1.75 -9.86 -12.14
C GLY A 373 -1.39 -11.33 -12.37
N VAL A 374 -2.00 -12.25 -11.59
CA VAL A 374 -1.81 -13.70 -11.77
C VAL A 374 -2.40 -14.15 -13.09
N TRP A 375 -3.60 -13.69 -13.45
CA TRP A 375 -4.24 -14.00 -14.74
C TRP A 375 -3.38 -13.54 -15.90
N ALA A 376 -2.95 -12.30 -15.90
CA ALA A 376 -2.08 -11.73 -16.93
C ALA A 376 -0.75 -12.51 -17.07
N ARG A 377 -0.22 -13.03 -15.95
CA ARG A 377 1.04 -13.76 -15.93
C ARG A 377 0.95 -15.18 -16.45
N ASN A 378 -0.21 -15.85 -16.27
CA ASN A 378 -0.32 -17.29 -16.50
C ASN A 378 -1.26 -17.65 -17.67
N PHE A 379 -2.29 -16.84 -17.97
CA PHE A 379 -3.38 -17.28 -18.85
C PHE A 379 -3.56 -16.44 -20.11
N VAL A 380 -2.86 -15.31 -20.25
CA VAL A 380 -2.98 -14.46 -21.44
C VAL A 380 -2.12 -15.03 -22.57
N TYR A 381 -2.78 -15.43 -23.66
CA TYR A 381 -2.09 -15.87 -24.86
C TYR A 381 -1.85 -14.69 -25.82
N ILE A 382 -0.62 -14.58 -26.31
CA ILE A 382 -0.25 -13.61 -27.34
C ILE A 382 0.24 -14.40 -28.56
N PRO A 383 -0.47 -14.33 -29.69
CA PRO A 383 -0.02 -15.00 -30.93
C PRO A 383 1.43 -14.61 -31.28
N GLY A 384 2.21 -15.62 -31.68
CA GLY A 384 3.63 -15.42 -32.04
C GLY A 384 4.63 -15.40 -30.89
N ARG A 385 4.17 -15.56 -29.65
CA ARG A 385 5.06 -15.77 -28.49
C ARG A 385 5.15 -17.23 -28.10
N ASN A 386 6.36 -17.67 -27.77
CA ASN A 386 6.63 -19.06 -27.36
C ASN A 386 6.33 -19.33 -25.88
N GLN A 387 5.54 -18.49 -25.22
CA GLN A 387 5.14 -18.68 -23.82
C GLN A 387 3.76 -18.09 -23.54
N MET A 388 3.04 -18.73 -22.63
CA MET A 388 1.82 -18.17 -22.07
C MET A 388 2.14 -17.04 -21.08
N GLY A 389 1.24 -16.09 -20.98
CA GLY A 389 1.31 -15.00 -20.05
C GLY A 389 2.20 -13.84 -20.49
N LEU A 390 2.02 -12.74 -19.80
CA LEU A 390 2.77 -11.51 -20.00
C LEU A 390 4.04 -11.49 -19.14
N THR A 391 5.05 -10.76 -19.59
CA THR A 391 6.25 -10.50 -18.81
C THR A 391 5.95 -9.60 -17.60
N LEU A 392 6.78 -9.66 -16.57
CA LEU A 392 6.63 -8.76 -15.40
C LEU A 392 6.70 -7.28 -15.77
N SER A 393 7.47 -6.92 -16.80
CA SER A 393 7.58 -5.54 -17.28
C SER A 393 6.28 -5.07 -17.93
N GLU A 394 5.61 -5.91 -18.71
CA GLU A 394 4.31 -5.62 -19.31
C GLU A 394 3.24 -5.49 -18.23
N ILE A 395 3.18 -6.44 -17.29
CA ILE A 395 2.23 -6.39 -16.18
C ILE A 395 2.47 -5.15 -15.30
N LYS A 396 3.73 -4.77 -15.08
CA LYS A 396 4.09 -3.51 -14.40
C LYS A 396 3.44 -2.32 -15.08
N LEU A 397 3.53 -2.25 -16.40
CA LEU A 397 2.94 -1.17 -17.20
C LEU A 397 1.42 -1.18 -17.08
N LEU A 398 0.77 -2.35 -17.29
CA LEU A 398 -0.68 -2.51 -17.21
C LEU A 398 -1.25 -2.17 -15.85
N MET A 399 -0.58 -2.57 -14.77
CA MET A 399 -1.02 -2.28 -13.40
C MET A 399 -0.61 -0.88 -12.90
N GLY A 400 0.18 -0.11 -13.66
CA GLY A 400 0.67 1.20 -13.27
C GLY A 400 1.56 1.14 -12.02
N HIS A 401 2.48 0.18 -11.94
CA HIS A 401 3.45 0.08 -10.86
C HIS A 401 4.71 0.88 -11.20
N LYS A 402 5.19 1.70 -10.27
CA LYS A 402 6.46 2.44 -10.43
C LYS A 402 7.67 1.50 -10.34
N ASP A 403 7.61 0.49 -9.44
CA ASP A 403 8.68 -0.48 -9.18
C ASP A 403 8.25 -1.89 -9.57
N ILE A 404 9.11 -2.62 -10.27
CA ILE A 404 8.88 -4.01 -10.69
C ILE A 404 8.71 -4.95 -9.49
N ARG A 405 9.37 -4.69 -8.36
CA ARG A 405 9.19 -5.43 -7.10
C ARG A 405 7.75 -5.41 -6.59
N SER A 406 7.02 -4.35 -6.92
CA SER A 406 5.58 -4.30 -6.64
C SER A 406 4.81 -5.28 -7.51
N THR A 407 5.22 -5.46 -8.77
CA THR A 407 4.58 -6.37 -9.71
C THR A 407 4.82 -7.83 -9.33
N GLU A 408 6.02 -8.19 -8.89
CA GLU A 408 6.38 -9.54 -8.45
C GLU A 408 5.46 -10.09 -7.34
N LYS A 409 4.93 -9.20 -6.51
CA LYS A 409 3.97 -9.56 -5.44
C LYS A 409 2.58 -9.94 -5.97
N TYR A 410 2.22 -9.44 -7.15
CA TYR A 410 0.91 -9.63 -7.77
C TYR A 410 0.94 -10.67 -8.90
N ALA A 411 2.01 -10.71 -9.69
CA ALA A 411 2.12 -11.50 -10.88
C ALA A 411 3.05 -12.70 -10.63
N ARG A 412 2.57 -13.70 -9.91
CA ARG A 412 3.29 -14.95 -9.67
C ARG A 412 2.94 -15.97 -10.74
N LEU A 413 3.93 -16.76 -11.13
CA LEU A 413 3.67 -17.97 -11.92
C LEU A 413 2.92 -18.97 -11.04
N SER A 414 1.94 -19.66 -11.62
CA SER A 414 1.34 -20.81 -10.97
C SER A 414 2.32 -21.97 -10.99
N GLU A 415 2.29 -22.79 -9.96
CA GLU A 415 3.13 -23.98 -9.86
C GLU A 415 2.83 -24.97 -11.02
N GLU A 416 1.55 -25.13 -11.36
CA GLU A 416 1.11 -25.96 -12.47
C GLU A 416 1.68 -25.49 -13.82
N THR A 417 1.70 -24.17 -14.07
CA THR A 417 2.30 -23.62 -15.31
C THR A 417 3.79 -23.93 -15.37
N VAL A 418 4.52 -23.78 -14.26
CA VAL A 418 5.97 -24.07 -14.20
C VAL A 418 6.23 -25.56 -14.41
N ILE A 419 5.44 -26.42 -13.78
CA ILE A 419 5.55 -27.87 -13.94
C ILE A 419 5.29 -28.27 -15.39
N ALA A 420 4.21 -27.75 -16.02
CA ALA A 420 3.89 -28.03 -17.41
C ALA A 420 5.01 -27.61 -18.38
N GLU A 421 5.64 -26.45 -18.16
CA GLU A 421 6.79 -26.02 -18.98
C GLU A 421 8.02 -26.91 -18.78
N ILE A 422 8.29 -27.36 -17.56
CA ILE A 422 9.39 -28.29 -17.26
C ILE A 422 9.11 -29.66 -17.92
N GLU A 423 7.90 -30.20 -17.80
CA GLU A 423 7.52 -31.46 -18.43
C GLU A 423 7.60 -31.39 -19.94
N ALA A 424 7.21 -30.24 -20.56
CA ALA A 424 7.38 -30.01 -21.99
C ALA A 424 8.86 -30.07 -22.39
N ALA A 425 9.73 -29.42 -21.62
CA ALA A 425 11.18 -29.43 -21.86
C ALA A 425 11.78 -30.84 -21.73
N GLU A 426 11.34 -31.62 -20.73
CA GLU A 426 11.81 -33.01 -20.53
C GLU A 426 11.32 -33.94 -21.65
N ARG A 427 10.04 -33.83 -22.07
CA ARG A 427 9.51 -34.58 -23.23
C ARG A 427 10.26 -34.22 -24.51
N MET A 428 10.66 -32.95 -24.72
CA MET A 428 11.52 -32.55 -25.84
C MET A 428 12.87 -33.25 -25.80
N LYS A 429 13.54 -33.35 -24.66
CA LYS A 429 14.82 -34.09 -24.54
C LYS A 429 14.64 -35.56 -24.90
N ALA A 430 13.55 -36.19 -24.45
CA ALA A 430 13.25 -37.60 -24.75
C ALA A 430 12.97 -37.86 -26.23
N LEU A 431 12.55 -36.82 -26.96
CA LEU A 431 12.24 -36.91 -28.40
C LEU A 431 13.40 -36.39 -29.27
N TRP A 432 14.57 -36.11 -28.68
CA TRP A 432 15.74 -35.64 -29.37
C TRP A 432 16.09 -36.58 -30.56
N GLY A 433 16.12 -36.03 -31.76
CA GLY A 433 16.30 -36.80 -33.00
C GLY A 433 15.05 -37.06 -33.83
N ARG A 434 13.83 -36.79 -33.31
CA ARG A 434 12.57 -36.92 -34.02
C ARG A 434 11.99 -35.59 -34.54
N ASN A 435 12.70 -34.48 -34.36
CA ASN A 435 12.34 -33.12 -34.81
C ASN A 435 10.90 -32.65 -34.49
N PRO A 436 10.29 -32.90 -33.32
CA PRO A 436 9.02 -32.28 -32.99
C PRO A 436 9.23 -30.79 -32.72
N HIS A 437 8.31 -29.95 -33.21
CA HIS A 437 8.30 -28.55 -32.89
C HIS A 437 7.88 -28.37 -31.43
N ILE A 438 8.61 -27.55 -30.63
CA ILE A 438 8.34 -27.35 -29.21
C ILE A 438 6.90 -26.91 -28.95
N ASP A 439 6.32 -26.12 -29.84
CA ASP A 439 4.95 -25.63 -29.69
C ASP A 439 3.93 -26.74 -29.86
N GLN A 440 4.23 -27.82 -30.58
CA GLN A 440 3.35 -28.99 -30.67
C GLN A 440 3.28 -29.74 -29.34
N ILE A 441 4.42 -29.87 -28.67
CA ILE A 441 4.50 -30.51 -27.35
C ILE A 441 3.84 -29.65 -26.29
N ARG A 442 4.08 -28.33 -26.29
CA ARG A 442 3.40 -27.39 -25.40
C ARG A 442 1.88 -27.42 -25.60
N SER A 443 1.41 -27.41 -26.86
CA SER A 443 0.00 -27.47 -27.17
C SER A 443 -0.66 -28.76 -26.62
N ALA A 444 0.01 -29.91 -26.74
CA ALA A 444 -0.49 -31.17 -26.20
C ALA A 444 -0.60 -31.13 -24.64
N ILE A 445 0.44 -30.61 -23.96
CA ILE A 445 0.45 -30.52 -22.50
C ILE A 445 -0.60 -29.52 -21.99
N TYR A 446 -0.76 -28.38 -22.65
CA TYR A 446 -1.81 -27.42 -22.28
C TYR A 446 -3.22 -27.97 -22.55
N ALA A 447 -3.40 -28.83 -23.58
CA ALA A 447 -4.65 -29.53 -23.82
C ALA A 447 -4.95 -30.55 -22.71
N GLU A 448 -3.97 -31.33 -22.26
CA GLU A 448 -4.09 -32.25 -21.11
C GLU A 448 -4.47 -31.46 -19.82
N LEU A 449 -3.80 -30.34 -19.54
CA LEU A 449 -4.09 -29.49 -18.38
C LEU A 449 -5.50 -28.89 -18.46
N ALA A 450 -5.92 -28.42 -19.63
CA ALA A 450 -7.28 -27.91 -19.87
C ALA A 450 -8.33 -28.98 -19.65
N TYR A 451 -8.06 -30.21 -20.11
CA TYR A 451 -8.95 -31.35 -19.89
C TYR A 451 -9.09 -31.69 -18.42
N ASP A 452 -7.97 -31.77 -17.68
CA ASP A 452 -7.97 -32.03 -16.20
C ASP A 452 -8.72 -30.97 -15.43
N LEU A 453 -8.52 -29.68 -15.79
CA LEU A 453 -9.26 -28.58 -15.19
C LEU A 453 -10.77 -28.65 -15.49
N SER A 454 -11.15 -29.06 -16.71
CA SER A 454 -12.56 -29.23 -17.06
C SER A 454 -13.23 -30.36 -16.27
N GLN A 455 -12.52 -31.45 -16.00
CA GLN A 455 -13.02 -32.55 -15.16
C GLN A 455 -13.22 -32.11 -13.70
N ARG A 456 -12.33 -31.26 -13.16
CA ARG A 456 -12.48 -30.72 -11.79
C ARG A 456 -13.65 -29.72 -11.65
N ILE A 457 -14.06 -29.09 -12.75
CA ILE A 457 -15.24 -28.20 -12.78
C ILE A 457 -16.53 -29.00 -12.84
N ALA A 458 -16.49 -30.18 -13.47
CA ALA A 458 -17.65 -31.08 -13.65
C ALA A 458 -17.92 -31.97 -12.41
N ALA A 459 -16.96 -32.11 -11.50
CA ALA A 459 -17.07 -32.84 -10.25
C ALA A 459 -17.46 -31.92 -9.07
#